data_1e441adbdd21eb4e0409514a99476946
#
_entry.id   1e441adbdd21eb4e0409514a99476946
#
_cell.length_a   1.000
_cell.length_b   1.000
_cell.length_c   1.000
_cell.angle_alpha   90.00
_cell.angle_beta   90.00
_cell.angle_gamma   90.00
#
_symmetry.space_group_name_H-M   'P 1'
#
loop_
_entity.id
_entity.type
_entity.pdbx_description
1 polymer ?
#
loop_
_entity_poly.entity_id
_entity_poly.type
_entity_poly.pdbx_seq_one_letter_code
_entity_poly.pdbx_strand_id
1 'polypeptide(L)'
;MPLSPIYFAAIPFAIWLYLLLARGTFWRLSEDATAPGLLVKWPRVVAVVPARNEAGTIARSVAGLACQDYPGAFEIIVVDDQSEDGTATLAQQAAAESGATRRVTVHSVRALPPGWTGKLWALNEGIAAAAEKAPAFLWFTDADVVHAPDTLRRLVFRAEKESLDIASLMVLLQARTFPERLLIPPFLYFFLMLYPPRWIADPKARTAGAAGGCILLRREALERIGGIVAIRAEVIDDCALARAVKKSGGKIWMGLTRASVSLRSYGTFAEIRDMIARTAFAQLGYSFVPLVVTLIGLFVTFWLAWILFFTGDDPAWIMASTAVSLMTTTFLLTVRFYRLSPVWAFTLPVAALFYGYATWLSAVRYWLGRGGQWKGRAQAPRGE
;
A
#
# COMPACT_ATOMS: atom_id res chain seq x y z
N MET A 1 47.34 -4.14 7.15
CA MET A 1 46.90 -2.74 7.38
C MET A 1 45.43 -2.75 7.68
N PRO A 2 44.92 -2.14 8.75
CA PRO A 2 43.51 -1.98 8.94
C PRO A 2 42.93 -1.16 7.77
N LEU A 3 41.77 -1.58 7.24
CA LEU A 3 41.07 -0.82 6.20
C LEU A 3 40.77 0.58 6.73
N SER A 4 41.13 1.62 5.99
CA SER A 4 40.84 3.02 6.38
C SER A 4 39.32 3.22 6.54
N PRO A 5 38.85 3.93 7.57
CA PRO A 5 37.42 4.27 7.78
C PRO A 5 36.72 4.87 6.55
N ILE A 6 37.49 5.53 5.66
CA ILE A 6 36.99 6.11 4.43
C ILE A 6 36.30 5.07 3.51
N TYR A 7 36.81 3.83 3.43
CA TYR A 7 36.22 2.78 2.60
C TYR A 7 34.83 2.38 3.13
N PHE A 8 34.68 2.34 4.46
CA PHE A 8 33.41 2.05 5.08
C PHE A 8 32.40 3.20 4.92
N ALA A 9 32.87 4.46 4.95
CA ALA A 9 32.02 5.64 4.75
C ALA A 9 31.59 5.82 3.29
N ALA A 10 32.41 5.39 2.33
CA ALA A 10 32.08 5.45 0.91
C ALA A 10 30.85 4.58 0.56
N ILE A 11 30.58 3.49 1.30
CA ILE A 11 29.46 2.58 1.03
C ILE A 11 28.11 3.28 1.26
N PRO A 12 27.74 3.74 2.48
CA PRO A 12 26.49 4.43 2.70
C PRO A 12 26.40 5.74 1.88
N PHE A 13 27.50 6.45 1.64
CA PHE A 13 27.52 7.62 0.79
C PHE A 13 27.11 7.29 -0.65
N ALA A 14 27.69 6.25 -1.25
CA ALA A 14 27.34 5.81 -2.61
C ALA A 14 25.88 5.32 -2.68
N ILE A 15 25.41 4.59 -1.65
CA ILE A 15 24.01 4.15 -1.56
C ILE A 15 23.08 5.36 -1.55
N TRP A 16 23.34 6.38 -0.73
CA TRP A 16 22.49 7.57 -0.64
C TRP A 16 22.53 8.43 -1.90
N LEU A 17 23.68 8.53 -2.58
CA LEU A 17 23.76 9.14 -3.90
C LEU A 17 22.89 8.40 -4.93
N TYR A 18 22.97 7.07 -4.96
CA TYR A 18 22.12 6.24 -5.82
C TYR A 18 20.63 6.45 -5.50
N LEU A 19 20.25 6.40 -4.23
CA LEU A 19 18.87 6.59 -3.78
C LEU A 19 18.34 7.98 -4.16
N LEU A 20 19.16 9.01 -4.06
CA LEU A 20 18.79 10.38 -4.42
C LEU A 20 18.63 10.56 -5.93
N LEU A 21 19.61 10.09 -6.73
CA LEU A 21 19.73 10.44 -8.14
C LEU A 21 19.12 9.41 -9.09
N ALA A 22 19.25 8.12 -8.77
CA ALA A 22 18.96 7.02 -9.68
C ALA A 22 17.78 6.13 -9.27
N ARG A 23 17.23 6.25 -8.05
CA ARG A 23 16.10 5.42 -7.58
C ARG A 23 14.73 6.02 -7.91
N GLY A 24 14.50 6.44 -9.17
CA GLY A 24 13.19 6.88 -9.65
C GLY A 24 12.60 8.08 -8.91
N THR A 25 13.44 8.90 -8.28
CA THR A 25 13.04 10.09 -7.49
C THR A 25 11.95 9.80 -6.44
N PHE A 26 11.97 8.61 -5.83
CA PHE A 26 10.96 8.10 -4.91
C PHE A 26 10.67 9.04 -3.72
N TRP A 27 11.64 9.83 -3.31
CA TRP A 27 11.58 10.79 -2.22
C TRP A 27 10.82 12.08 -2.55
N ARG A 28 10.56 12.34 -3.86
CA ARG A 28 9.75 13.48 -4.29
C ARG A 28 8.28 13.11 -4.16
N LEU A 29 7.70 13.51 -3.05
CA LEU A 29 6.29 13.30 -2.77
C LEU A 29 5.46 14.37 -3.47
N SER A 30 4.71 13.96 -4.47
CA SER A 30 3.69 14.81 -5.10
C SER A 30 2.32 14.22 -4.80
N GLU A 31 1.49 15.02 -4.12
CA GLU A 31 0.08 14.70 -3.97
C GLU A 31 -0.60 14.76 -5.33
N ASP A 32 -1.54 13.84 -5.59
CA ASP A 32 -2.34 13.93 -6.81
C ASP A 32 -3.23 15.18 -6.76
N ALA A 33 -2.83 16.20 -7.48
CA ALA A 33 -3.53 17.47 -7.62
C ALA A 33 -4.34 17.56 -8.92
N THR A 34 -4.58 16.43 -9.61
CA THR A 34 -5.34 16.44 -10.87
C THR A 34 -6.75 16.96 -10.61
N ALA A 35 -7.03 18.16 -11.11
CA ALA A 35 -8.40 18.65 -11.14
C ALA A 35 -9.23 17.77 -12.09
N PRO A 36 -10.42 17.31 -11.69
CA PRO A 36 -11.28 16.55 -12.59
C PRO A 36 -11.73 17.47 -13.73
N GLY A 37 -11.43 17.06 -14.96
CA GLY A 37 -11.96 17.68 -16.16
C GLY A 37 -13.35 17.14 -16.52
N LEU A 38 -13.83 17.51 -17.70
CA LEU A 38 -15.06 16.96 -18.26
C LEU A 38 -14.74 15.79 -19.20
N LEU A 39 -15.46 14.69 -19.05
CA LEU A 39 -15.50 13.60 -20.02
C LEU A 39 -16.82 13.72 -20.81
N VAL A 40 -16.77 13.39 -22.11
CA VAL A 40 -17.97 13.33 -22.94
C VAL A 40 -18.97 12.30 -22.42
N LYS A 41 -18.43 11.18 -21.90
CA LYS A 41 -19.21 10.10 -21.28
C LYS A 41 -18.47 9.55 -20.07
N TRP A 42 -19.16 9.49 -18.95
CA TRP A 42 -18.64 8.89 -17.73
C TRP A 42 -18.96 7.40 -17.71
N PRO A 43 -17.96 6.52 -17.65
CA PRO A 43 -18.15 5.07 -17.67
C PRO A 43 -18.82 4.57 -16.38
N ARG A 44 -19.49 3.43 -16.43
CA ARG A 44 -20.06 2.79 -15.23
C ARG A 44 -18.92 2.24 -14.36
N VAL A 45 -19.03 2.49 -13.05
CA VAL A 45 -18.08 2.00 -12.03
C VAL A 45 -18.84 1.22 -10.97
N VAL A 46 -18.24 0.11 -10.53
CA VAL A 46 -18.69 -0.63 -9.34
C VAL A 46 -17.54 -0.67 -8.33
N ALA A 47 -17.79 -0.12 -7.13
CA ALA A 47 -16.88 -0.30 -6.00
C ALA A 47 -17.09 -1.68 -5.39
N VAL A 48 -15.98 -2.38 -5.08
CA VAL A 48 -15.97 -3.66 -4.36
C VAL A 48 -15.18 -3.48 -3.07
N VAL A 49 -15.84 -3.68 -1.93
CA VAL A 49 -15.32 -3.42 -0.59
C VAL A 49 -15.28 -4.73 0.20
N PRO A 50 -14.15 -5.46 0.22
CA PRO A 50 -14.04 -6.65 1.06
C PRO A 50 -14.01 -6.25 2.52
N ALA A 51 -14.88 -6.82 3.33
CA ALA A 51 -15.03 -6.54 4.75
C ALA A 51 -15.01 -7.82 5.59
N ARG A 52 -14.26 -7.83 6.69
CA ARG A 52 -14.31 -8.86 7.71
C ARG A 52 -13.99 -8.25 9.07
N ASN A 53 -14.96 -8.32 9.98
CA ASN A 53 -14.84 -7.75 11.32
C ASN A 53 -14.36 -6.28 11.28
N GLU A 54 -15.16 -5.43 10.61
CA GLU A 54 -14.89 -4.00 10.41
C GLU A 54 -16.02 -3.12 10.99
N ALA A 55 -16.74 -3.59 12.02
CA ALA A 55 -17.83 -2.85 12.64
C ALA A 55 -17.46 -1.41 13.06
N GLY A 56 -16.20 -1.19 13.48
CA GLY A 56 -15.70 0.12 13.89
C GLY A 56 -15.48 1.13 12.75
N THR A 57 -15.43 0.70 11.50
CA THR A 57 -15.01 1.52 10.36
C THR A 57 -15.99 1.52 9.19
N ILE A 58 -16.70 0.40 8.98
CA ILE A 58 -17.50 0.15 7.77
C ILE A 58 -18.57 1.21 7.51
N ALA A 59 -19.26 1.68 8.55
CA ALA A 59 -20.32 2.68 8.40
C ALA A 59 -19.77 3.99 7.79
N ARG A 60 -18.62 4.47 8.27
CA ARG A 60 -17.97 5.68 7.74
C ARG A 60 -17.43 5.48 6.34
N SER A 61 -16.88 4.30 6.04
CA SER A 61 -16.40 3.95 4.71
C SER A 61 -17.54 3.94 3.69
N VAL A 62 -18.64 3.25 4.00
CA VAL A 62 -19.85 3.20 3.14
C VAL A 62 -20.45 4.59 2.94
N ALA A 63 -20.57 5.39 3.99
CA ALA A 63 -21.06 6.77 3.88
C ALA A 63 -20.17 7.62 2.96
N GLY A 64 -18.82 7.51 3.08
CA GLY A 64 -17.89 8.21 2.20
C GLY A 64 -17.98 7.77 0.73
N LEU A 65 -18.24 6.50 0.47
CA LEU A 65 -18.47 5.99 -0.88
C LEU A 65 -19.84 6.44 -1.42
N ALA A 66 -20.88 6.46 -0.59
CA ALA A 66 -22.20 6.92 -0.96
C ALA A 66 -22.23 8.42 -1.34
N CYS A 67 -21.31 9.21 -0.76
CA CYS A 67 -21.19 10.65 -1.02
C CYS A 67 -20.29 11.00 -2.22
N GLN A 68 -19.86 10.03 -3.03
CA GLN A 68 -19.07 10.34 -4.23
C GLN A 68 -19.86 11.16 -5.25
N ASP A 69 -19.27 12.27 -5.73
CA ASP A 69 -19.85 13.19 -6.72
C ASP A 69 -19.59 12.73 -8.17
N TYR A 70 -19.76 11.45 -8.40
CA TYR A 70 -19.47 10.84 -9.69
C TYR A 70 -20.62 11.02 -10.69
N PRO A 71 -20.40 11.63 -11.88
CA PRO A 71 -21.49 11.92 -12.84
C PRO A 71 -22.01 10.68 -13.57
N GLY A 72 -21.24 9.58 -13.60
CA GLY A 72 -21.63 8.32 -14.24
C GLY A 72 -22.43 7.40 -13.32
N ALA A 73 -22.85 6.25 -13.84
CA ALA A 73 -23.47 5.20 -13.04
C ALA A 73 -22.44 4.62 -12.06
N PHE A 74 -22.76 4.65 -10.76
CA PHE A 74 -21.89 4.19 -9.69
C PHE A 74 -22.67 3.35 -8.67
N GLU A 75 -22.14 2.16 -8.38
CA GLU A 75 -22.71 1.22 -7.43
C GLU A 75 -21.63 0.69 -6.49
N ILE A 76 -22.02 0.21 -5.32
CA ILE A 76 -21.15 -0.24 -4.25
C ILE A 76 -21.58 -1.63 -3.83
N ILE A 77 -20.64 -2.56 -3.80
CA ILE A 77 -20.81 -3.92 -3.30
C ILE A 77 -19.87 -4.09 -2.09
N VAL A 78 -20.46 -4.12 -0.89
CA VAL A 78 -19.77 -4.51 0.32
C VAL A 78 -19.80 -6.04 0.38
N VAL A 79 -18.62 -6.66 0.44
CA VAL A 79 -18.49 -8.12 0.45
C VAL A 79 -18.13 -8.56 1.86
N ASP A 80 -19.11 -9.04 2.58
CA ASP A 80 -18.94 -9.50 3.97
C ASP A 80 -18.39 -10.92 4.02
N ASP A 81 -17.13 -11.03 4.46
CA ASP A 81 -16.43 -12.31 4.61
C ASP A 81 -16.74 -12.94 5.99
N GLN A 82 -18.03 -13.29 6.20
CA GLN A 82 -18.51 -13.98 7.41
C GLN A 82 -18.10 -13.24 8.69
N SER A 83 -18.40 -11.93 8.77
CA SER A 83 -18.15 -11.14 9.98
C SER A 83 -19.07 -11.56 11.12
N GLU A 84 -18.53 -11.53 12.35
CA GLU A 84 -19.23 -11.90 13.59
C GLU A 84 -19.58 -10.69 14.47
N ASP A 85 -19.15 -9.48 14.05
CA ASP A 85 -19.21 -8.24 14.83
C ASP A 85 -20.33 -7.27 14.39
N GLY A 86 -21.21 -7.71 13.47
CA GLY A 86 -22.29 -6.88 12.95
C GLY A 86 -21.91 -5.99 11.76
N THR A 87 -20.73 -6.17 11.14
CA THR A 87 -20.25 -5.40 9.98
C THR A 87 -21.30 -5.29 8.87
N ALA A 88 -21.95 -6.40 8.47
CA ALA A 88 -22.95 -6.40 7.40
C ALA A 88 -24.16 -5.51 7.72
N THR A 89 -24.68 -5.59 8.94
CA THR A 89 -25.82 -4.78 9.42
C THR A 89 -25.47 -3.30 9.43
N LEU A 90 -24.28 -2.94 9.95
CA LEU A 90 -23.82 -1.56 9.99
C LEU A 90 -23.59 -0.98 8.59
N ALA A 91 -23.13 -1.79 7.63
CA ALA A 91 -23.01 -1.36 6.24
C ALA A 91 -24.39 -1.05 5.61
N GLN A 92 -25.40 -1.87 5.87
CA GLN A 92 -26.79 -1.64 5.40
C GLN A 92 -27.41 -0.40 6.03
N GLN A 93 -27.23 -0.20 7.33
CA GLN A 93 -27.70 0.97 8.05
C GLN A 93 -27.05 2.26 7.51
N ALA A 94 -25.74 2.27 7.32
CA ALA A 94 -25.02 3.42 6.76
C ALA A 94 -25.49 3.75 5.32
N ALA A 95 -25.81 2.74 4.52
CA ALA A 95 -26.38 2.93 3.18
C ALA A 95 -27.76 3.59 3.25
N ALA A 96 -28.62 3.18 4.19
CA ALA A 96 -29.95 3.76 4.39
C ALA A 96 -29.86 5.22 4.89
N GLU A 97 -29.02 5.48 5.89
CA GLU A 97 -28.80 6.82 6.46
C GLU A 97 -28.24 7.82 5.42
N SER A 98 -27.41 7.31 4.49
CA SER A 98 -26.84 8.12 3.40
C SER A 98 -27.79 8.26 2.20
N GLY A 99 -29.01 7.75 2.25
CA GLY A 99 -29.97 7.74 1.12
C GLY A 99 -29.48 6.92 -0.08
N ALA A 100 -28.54 6.01 0.13
CA ALA A 100 -27.87 5.25 -0.93
C ALA A 100 -28.31 3.78 -1.03
N THR A 101 -29.41 3.38 -0.41
CA THR A 101 -29.92 2.00 -0.35
C THR A 101 -29.99 1.31 -1.72
N ARG A 102 -30.33 2.03 -2.77
CA ARG A 102 -30.39 1.49 -4.15
C ARG A 102 -29.03 1.32 -4.80
N ARG A 103 -27.96 1.96 -4.28
CA ARG A 103 -26.61 1.92 -4.82
C ARG A 103 -25.68 0.99 -4.05
N VAL A 104 -26.04 0.61 -2.82
CA VAL A 104 -25.22 -0.23 -1.94
C VAL A 104 -25.88 -1.60 -1.81
N THR A 105 -25.11 -2.63 -2.12
CA THR A 105 -25.51 -4.03 -1.90
C THR A 105 -24.52 -4.67 -0.94
N VAL A 106 -25.02 -5.37 0.08
CA VAL A 106 -24.17 -6.19 0.96
C VAL A 106 -24.28 -7.63 0.49
N HIS A 107 -23.15 -8.21 0.11
CA HIS A 107 -23.03 -9.57 -0.41
C HIS A 107 -22.25 -10.43 0.60
N SER A 108 -22.80 -11.55 1.02
CA SER A 108 -22.13 -12.49 1.90
C SER A 108 -21.36 -13.53 1.08
N VAL A 109 -20.10 -13.76 1.44
CA VAL A 109 -19.25 -14.71 0.70
C VAL A 109 -19.60 -16.16 1.02
N ARG A 110 -19.38 -17.01 0.02
CA ARG A 110 -19.37 -18.47 0.20
C ARG A 110 -18.14 -18.91 1.00
N ALA A 111 -18.11 -20.17 1.45
CA ALA A 111 -16.97 -20.74 2.15
C ALA A 111 -15.66 -20.53 1.36
N LEU A 112 -14.58 -20.21 2.09
CA LEU A 112 -13.25 -19.98 1.48
C LEU A 112 -12.72 -21.27 0.85
N PRO A 113 -12.50 -21.31 -0.48
CA PRO A 113 -11.95 -22.49 -1.14
C PRO A 113 -10.45 -22.67 -0.83
N PRO A 114 -9.92 -23.90 -0.91
CA PRO A 114 -8.48 -24.12 -0.81
C PRO A 114 -7.68 -23.32 -1.84
N GLY A 115 -6.51 -22.82 -1.44
CA GLY A 115 -5.59 -22.06 -2.29
C GLY A 115 -5.97 -20.60 -2.52
N TRP A 116 -6.99 -20.07 -1.82
CA TRP A 116 -7.34 -18.66 -1.83
C TRP A 116 -6.97 -17.98 -0.51
N THR A 117 -6.57 -16.71 -0.59
CA THR A 117 -6.55 -15.83 0.58
C THR A 117 -7.95 -15.26 0.81
N GLY A 118 -8.31 -14.98 2.08
CA GLY A 118 -9.66 -14.50 2.41
C GLY A 118 -10.03 -13.20 1.69
N LYS A 119 -9.11 -12.21 1.63
CA LYS A 119 -9.37 -10.94 0.95
C LYS A 119 -9.57 -11.13 -0.56
N LEU A 120 -8.73 -11.94 -1.21
CA LEU A 120 -8.88 -12.19 -2.65
C LEU A 120 -10.11 -13.01 -2.98
N TRP A 121 -10.53 -13.92 -2.09
CA TRP A 121 -11.81 -14.62 -2.25
C TRP A 121 -12.99 -13.67 -2.15
N ALA A 122 -12.99 -12.77 -1.18
CA ALA A 122 -14.04 -11.74 -1.06
C ALA A 122 -14.06 -10.83 -2.30
N LEU A 123 -12.90 -10.39 -2.80
CA LEU A 123 -12.83 -9.64 -4.06
C LEU A 123 -13.40 -10.43 -5.24
N ASN A 124 -13.09 -11.73 -5.35
CA ASN A 124 -13.63 -12.59 -6.43
C ASN A 124 -15.16 -12.66 -6.40
N GLU A 125 -15.76 -12.86 -5.22
CA GLU A 125 -17.21 -12.89 -5.05
C GLU A 125 -17.84 -11.53 -5.41
N GLY A 126 -17.20 -10.42 -5.00
CA GLY A 126 -17.67 -9.07 -5.34
C GLY A 126 -17.55 -8.76 -6.83
N ILE A 127 -16.49 -9.22 -7.50
CA ILE A 127 -16.33 -9.10 -8.96
C ILE A 127 -17.42 -9.89 -9.70
N ALA A 128 -17.72 -11.11 -9.24
CA ALA A 128 -18.79 -11.93 -9.81
C ALA A 128 -20.17 -11.24 -9.65
N ALA A 129 -20.45 -10.68 -8.48
CA ALA A 129 -21.68 -9.92 -8.23
C ALA A 129 -21.76 -8.61 -9.06
N ALA A 130 -20.61 -8.02 -9.40
CA ALA A 130 -20.53 -6.84 -10.25
C ALA A 130 -20.73 -7.14 -11.74
N ALA A 131 -20.54 -8.39 -12.18
CA ALA A 131 -20.53 -8.76 -13.60
C ALA A 131 -21.83 -8.42 -14.33
N GLU A 132 -23.00 -8.65 -13.72
CA GLU A 132 -24.32 -8.34 -14.27
C GLU A 132 -24.51 -6.85 -14.56
N LYS A 133 -23.80 -6.00 -13.84
CA LYS A 133 -23.83 -4.55 -14.00
C LYS A 133 -22.97 -4.05 -15.16
N ALA A 134 -22.18 -4.93 -15.77
CA ALA A 134 -21.24 -4.65 -16.87
C ALA A 134 -20.42 -3.35 -16.65
N PRO A 135 -19.69 -3.20 -15.52
CA PRO A 135 -18.92 -1.99 -15.27
C PRO A 135 -17.75 -1.88 -16.24
N ALA A 136 -17.39 -0.66 -16.63
CA ALA A 136 -16.13 -0.40 -17.34
C ALA A 136 -14.93 -0.43 -16.38
N PHE A 137 -15.16 0.01 -15.14
CA PHE A 137 -14.16 -0.02 -14.08
C PHE A 137 -14.70 -0.68 -12.82
N LEU A 138 -13.80 -1.39 -12.14
CA LEU A 138 -13.95 -1.85 -10.76
C LEU A 138 -13.12 -0.95 -9.86
N TRP A 139 -13.70 -0.48 -8.75
CA TRP A 139 -12.97 0.29 -7.75
C TRP A 139 -12.80 -0.53 -6.48
N PHE A 140 -11.61 -1.09 -6.26
CA PHE A 140 -11.29 -1.80 -5.04
C PHE A 140 -10.87 -0.81 -3.96
N THR A 141 -11.47 -0.91 -2.79
CA THR A 141 -11.15 -0.10 -1.62
C THR A 141 -11.33 -0.91 -0.34
N ASP A 142 -10.48 -0.65 0.66
CA ASP A 142 -10.58 -1.33 1.95
C ASP A 142 -11.77 -0.77 2.78
N ALA A 143 -12.36 -1.61 3.63
CA ALA A 143 -13.51 -1.29 4.47
C ALA A 143 -13.23 -0.28 5.60
N ASP A 144 -11.98 0.11 5.77
CA ASP A 144 -11.51 1.10 6.74
C ASP A 144 -11.02 2.40 6.08
N VAL A 145 -11.35 2.64 4.81
CA VAL A 145 -10.93 3.86 4.08
C VAL A 145 -12.11 4.78 3.83
N VAL A 146 -11.92 6.06 4.10
CA VAL A 146 -12.83 7.14 3.71
C VAL A 146 -12.20 7.96 2.60
N HIS A 147 -12.92 8.14 1.51
CA HIS A 147 -12.53 8.93 0.36
C HIS A 147 -13.21 10.30 0.35
N ALA A 148 -12.51 11.33 -0.14
CA ALA A 148 -13.14 12.61 -0.42
C ALA A 148 -14.19 12.46 -1.54
N PRO A 149 -15.23 13.33 -1.57
CA PRO A 149 -16.35 13.19 -2.51
C PRO A 149 -15.94 13.19 -3.98
N ASP A 150 -14.84 13.84 -4.36
CA ASP A 150 -14.36 13.95 -5.73
C ASP A 150 -13.34 12.86 -6.13
N THR A 151 -13.02 11.93 -5.24
CA THR A 151 -11.95 10.94 -5.46
C THR A 151 -12.23 10.05 -6.67
N LEU A 152 -13.42 9.47 -6.77
CA LEU A 152 -13.78 8.59 -7.90
C LEU A 152 -13.76 9.36 -9.22
N ARG A 153 -14.32 10.56 -9.25
CA ARG A 153 -14.34 11.40 -10.44
C ARG A 153 -12.93 11.72 -10.95
N ARG A 154 -12.01 12.05 -10.04
CA ARG A 154 -10.59 12.32 -10.37
C ARG A 154 -9.88 11.10 -10.91
N LEU A 155 -10.06 9.94 -10.25
CA LEU A 155 -9.44 8.68 -10.67
C LEU A 155 -9.91 8.26 -12.07
N VAL A 156 -11.23 8.28 -12.32
CA VAL A 156 -11.77 7.91 -13.63
C VAL A 156 -11.33 8.89 -14.70
N PHE A 157 -11.36 10.21 -14.42
CA PHE A 157 -10.87 11.21 -15.37
C PHE A 157 -9.42 10.95 -15.76
N ARG A 158 -8.54 10.68 -14.78
CA ARG A 158 -7.15 10.33 -15.05
C ARG A 158 -7.04 9.04 -15.86
N ALA A 159 -7.73 7.98 -15.44
CA ALA A 159 -7.67 6.68 -16.10
C ALA A 159 -8.10 6.76 -17.58
N GLU A 160 -9.13 7.53 -17.88
CA GLU A 160 -9.58 7.74 -19.26
C GLU A 160 -8.60 8.62 -20.04
N LYS A 161 -8.16 9.75 -19.48
CA LYS A 161 -7.24 10.69 -20.15
C LYS A 161 -5.89 10.06 -20.49
N GLU A 162 -5.35 9.25 -19.59
CA GLU A 162 -4.03 8.63 -19.74
C GLU A 162 -4.12 7.18 -20.26
N SER A 163 -5.34 6.69 -20.54
CA SER A 163 -5.63 5.30 -20.97
C SER A 163 -5.00 4.28 -20.03
N LEU A 164 -5.23 4.46 -18.71
CA LEU A 164 -4.70 3.58 -17.68
C LEU A 164 -5.59 2.35 -17.50
N ASP A 165 -4.96 1.22 -17.27
CA ASP A 165 -5.61 -0.02 -16.82
C ASP A 165 -5.75 -0.06 -15.29
N ILE A 166 -4.76 0.50 -14.57
CA ILE A 166 -4.84 0.71 -13.12
C ILE A 166 -4.50 2.17 -12.79
N ALA A 167 -5.37 2.82 -12.02
CA ALA A 167 -5.08 4.06 -11.31
C ALA A 167 -5.24 3.80 -9.79
N SER A 168 -4.15 3.92 -9.04
CA SER A 168 -4.13 3.65 -7.60
C SER A 168 -3.71 4.88 -6.80
N LEU A 169 -4.28 5.03 -5.62
CA LEU A 169 -3.88 6.07 -4.66
C LEU A 169 -3.39 5.43 -3.36
N MET A 170 -2.19 5.81 -2.95
CA MET A 170 -1.72 5.53 -1.60
C MET A 170 -2.51 6.40 -0.63
N VAL A 171 -3.43 5.78 0.09
CA VAL A 171 -4.25 6.45 1.11
C VAL A 171 -3.40 6.86 2.31
N LEU A 172 -3.79 7.95 2.97
CA LEU A 172 -3.09 8.44 4.16
C LEU A 172 -3.39 7.52 5.35
N LEU A 173 -2.39 6.85 5.86
CA LEU A 173 -2.48 6.10 7.12
C LEU A 173 -2.43 7.06 8.32
N GLN A 174 -2.99 6.66 9.47
CA GLN A 174 -2.97 7.47 10.69
C GLN A 174 -1.52 7.61 11.23
N ALA A 175 -1.19 8.82 11.73
CA ALA A 175 0.07 9.11 12.40
C ALA A 175 -0.19 10.02 13.62
N ARG A 176 -1.06 9.57 14.54
CA ARG A 176 -1.52 10.34 15.70
C ARG A 176 -0.80 9.97 16.98
N THR A 177 -0.64 8.67 17.24
CA THR A 177 0.06 8.15 18.42
C THR A 177 1.57 8.23 18.26
N PHE A 178 2.33 8.09 19.33
CA PHE A 178 3.80 8.07 19.26
C PHE A 178 4.32 6.91 18.38
N PRO A 179 3.86 5.65 18.54
CA PRO A 179 4.26 4.56 17.64
C PRO A 179 3.94 4.85 16.16
N GLU A 180 2.76 5.40 15.88
CA GLU A 180 2.37 5.76 14.52
C GLU A 180 3.29 6.85 13.93
N ARG A 181 3.57 7.93 14.69
CA ARG A 181 4.47 9.01 14.22
C ARG A 181 5.87 8.50 13.94
N LEU A 182 6.35 7.54 14.72
CA LEU A 182 7.68 6.95 14.56
C LEU A 182 7.75 6.01 13.36
N LEU A 183 6.68 5.24 13.07
CA LEU A 183 6.78 4.08 12.18
C LEU A 183 5.91 4.19 10.91
N ILE A 184 4.81 4.94 10.89
CA ILE A 184 3.95 5.03 9.70
C ILE A 184 4.56 5.91 8.59
N PRO A 185 5.13 7.10 8.83
CA PRO A 185 5.85 7.81 7.78
C PRO A 185 7.00 7.00 7.16
N PRO A 186 7.84 6.28 7.93
CA PRO A 186 8.81 5.35 7.36
C PRO A 186 8.18 4.22 6.53
N PHE A 187 6.97 3.72 6.87
CA PHE A 187 6.26 2.76 6.03
C PHE A 187 6.05 3.29 4.62
N LEU A 188 5.48 4.49 4.50
CA LEU A 188 5.31 5.15 3.20
C LEU A 188 6.65 5.35 2.49
N TYR A 189 7.67 5.82 3.21
CA TYR A 189 9.00 6.07 2.65
C TYR A 189 9.64 4.80 2.08
N PHE A 190 9.62 3.70 2.83
CA PHE A 190 10.14 2.40 2.39
C PHE A 190 9.31 1.81 1.25
N PHE A 191 7.99 1.97 1.27
CA PHE A 191 7.13 1.54 0.17
C PHE A 191 7.50 2.27 -1.13
N LEU A 192 7.63 3.59 -1.10
CA LEU A 192 8.03 4.38 -2.26
C LEU A 192 9.46 4.08 -2.73
N MET A 193 10.37 3.76 -1.81
CA MET A 193 11.73 3.34 -2.14
C MET A 193 11.74 1.98 -2.85
N LEU A 194 10.86 1.04 -2.48
CA LEU A 194 10.68 -0.25 -3.14
C LEU A 194 9.96 -0.10 -4.48
N TYR A 195 8.91 0.74 -4.51
CA TYR A 195 8.01 0.95 -5.63
C TYR A 195 7.95 2.43 -6.05
N PRO A 196 9.02 2.99 -6.64
CA PRO A 196 9.02 4.39 -7.07
C PRO A 196 7.87 4.66 -8.05
N PRO A 197 6.99 5.66 -7.78
CA PRO A 197 5.84 5.94 -8.65
C PRO A 197 6.22 6.21 -10.11
N ARG A 198 7.36 6.87 -10.33
CA ARG A 198 7.89 7.10 -11.67
C ARG A 198 8.19 5.80 -12.42
N TRP A 199 8.71 4.77 -11.73
CA TRP A 199 8.97 3.46 -12.34
C TRP A 199 7.70 2.62 -12.48
N ILE A 200 6.73 2.80 -11.57
CA ILE A 200 5.40 2.19 -11.72
C ILE A 200 4.77 2.64 -13.04
N ALA A 201 4.76 3.94 -13.30
CA ALA A 201 4.15 4.53 -14.49
C ALA A 201 4.95 4.31 -15.78
N ASP A 202 6.25 4.03 -15.69
CA ASP A 202 7.09 3.75 -16.87
C ASP A 202 6.81 2.34 -17.43
N PRO A 203 6.29 2.19 -18.66
CA PRO A 203 6.01 0.88 -19.24
C PRO A 203 7.27 0.03 -19.48
N LYS A 204 8.45 0.65 -19.58
CA LYS A 204 9.73 -0.04 -19.77
C LYS A 204 10.31 -0.57 -18.44
N ALA A 205 9.93 -0.01 -17.33
CA ALA A 205 10.41 -0.44 -16.02
C ALA A 205 9.68 -1.73 -15.56
N ARG A 206 10.43 -2.65 -14.95
CA ARG A 206 9.85 -3.89 -14.40
C ARG A 206 9.06 -3.67 -13.10
N THR A 207 9.26 -2.51 -12.46
CA THR A 207 8.60 -2.18 -11.20
C THR A 207 7.10 -2.01 -11.40
N ALA A 208 6.31 -2.74 -10.63
CA ALA A 208 4.86 -2.63 -10.60
C ALA A 208 4.40 -2.63 -9.14
N GLY A 209 3.49 -1.73 -8.82
CA GLY A 209 2.92 -1.60 -7.48
C GLY A 209 1.61 -0.82 -7.54
N ALA A 210 0.77 -1.10 -6.56
CA ALA A 210 -0.47 -0.37 -6.28
C ALA A 210 -0.66 -0.34 -4.76
N ALA A 211 -1.57 0.46 -4.27
CA ALA A 211 -1.93 0.55 -2.86
C ALA A 211 -3.35 0.03 -2.66
N GLY A 212 -3.49 -1.06 -1.91
CA GLY A 212 -4.73 -1.84 -1.77
C GLY A 212 -5.94 -1.05 -1.26
N GLY A 213 -5.71 0.04 -0.53
CA GLY A 213 -6.77 0.91 -0.03
C GLY A 213 -7.52 1.70 -1.10
N CYS A 214 -6.98 1.82 -2.33
CA CYS A 214 -7.67 2.53 -3.43
C CYS A 214 -7.08 2.14 -4.79
N ILE A 215 -7.77 1.26 -5.52
CA ILE A 215 -7.38 0.79 -6.86
C ILE A 215 -8.57 0.87 -7.81
N LEU A 216 -8.52 1.78 -8.78
CA LEU A 216 -9.42 1.77 -9.93
C LEU A 216 -8.80 0.88 -11.01
N LEU A 217 -9.51 -0.19 -11.40
CA LEU A 217 -9.07 -1.20 -12.34
C LEU A 217 -10.03 -1.26 -13.53
N ARG A 218 -9.52 -1.16 -14.75
CA ARG A 218 -10.31 -1.38 -15.97
C ARG A 218 -10.72 -2.86 -16.05
N ARG A 219 -12.01 -3.14 -16.28
CA ARG A 219 -12.53 -4.51 -16.34
C ARG A 219 -11.83 -5.35 -17.40
N GLU A 220 -11.62 -4.80 -18.59
CA GLU A 220 -10.92 -5.49 -19.68
C GLU A 220 -9.48 -5.90 -19.31
N ALA A 221 -8.80 -5.10 -18.48
CA ALA A 221 -7.47 -5.44 -17.99
C ALA A 221 -7.50 -6.62 -17.01
N LEU A 222 -8.53 -6.69 -16.16
CA LEU A 222 -8.75 -7.84 -15.28
C LEU A 222 -9.06 -9.11 -16.08
N GLU A 223 -9.92 -9.01 -17.10
CA GLU A 223 -10.25 -10.12 -17.99
C GLU A 223 -8.99 -10.60 -18.76
N ARG A 224 -8.16 -9.68 -19.25
CA ARG A 224 -6.92 -9.97 -19.97
C ARG A 224 -5.92 -10.78 -19.15
N ILE A 225 -5.86 -10.61 -17.83
CA ILE A 225 -5.00 -11.38 -16.95
C ILE A 225 -5.62 -12.71 -16.48
N GLY A 226 -6.83 -13.04 -16.91
CA GLY A 226 -7.57 -14.23 -16.50
C GLY A 226 -8.35 -14.07 -15.19
N GLY A 227 -8.67 -12.83 -14.80
CA GLY A 227 -9.41 -12.52 -13.58
C GLY A 227 -8.54 -12.50 -12.32
N ILE A 228 -9.17 -12.24 -11.16
CA ILE A 228 -8.48 -12.20 -9.86
C ILE A 228 -7.92 -13.56 -9.44
N VAL A 229 -8.40 -14.66 -10.06
CA VAL A 229 -7.90 -16.04 -9.89
C VAL A 229 -6.40 -16.14 -10.15
N ALA A 230 -5.87 -15.33 -11.09
CA ALA A 230 -4.44 -15.31 -11.44
C ALA A 230 -3.52 -14.99 -10.27
N ILE A 231 -4.06 -14.36 -9.21
CA ILE A 231 -3.31 -13.94 -8.02
C ILE A 231 -3.90 -14.51 -6.72
N ARG A 232 -4.77 -15.53 -6.79
CA ARG A 232 -5.60 -16.03 -5.68
C ARG A 232 -4.86 -16.36 -4.38
N ALA A 233 -3.58 -16.75 -4.48
CA ALA A 233 -2.75 -17.16 -3.35
C ALA A 233 -1.80 -16.05 -2.86
N GLU A 234 -1.80 -14.89 -3.52
CA GLU A 234 -0.86 -13.81 -3.20
C GLU A 234 -1.23 -13.11 -1.88
N VAL A 235 -0.24 -12.92 -1.03
CA VAL A 235 -0.41 -12.23 0.26
C VAL A 235 -0.35 -10.71 0.09
N ILE A 236 0.42 -10.24 -0.91
CA ILE A 236 0.53 -8.83 -1.30
C ILE A 236 -0.28 -8.65 -2.58
N ASP A 237 -1.60 -8.65 -2.42
CA ASP A 237 -2.60 -8.70 -3.48
C ASP A 237 -2.52 -7.52 -4.46
N ASP A 238 -2.33 -6.32 -3.95
CA ASP A 238 -2.28 -5.07 -4.71
C ASP A 238 -1.07 -4.99 -5.66
N CYS A 239 0.12 -5.28 -5.14
CA CYS A 239 1.34 -5.33 -5.96
C CYS A 239 1.35 -6.51 -6.94
N ALA A 240 0.74 -7.65 -6.56
CA ALA A 240 0.59 -8.80 -7.45
C ALA A 240 -0.36 -8.49 -8.62
N LEU A 241 -1.50 -7.85 -8.34
CA LEU A 241 -2.44 -7.37 -9.36
C LEU A 241 -1.78 -6.38 -10.31
N ALA A 242 -1.10 -5.36 -9.78
CA ALA A 242 -0.37 -4.38 -10.59
C ALA A 242 0.68 -5.04 -11.48
N ARG A 243 1.40 -6.05 -10.95
CA ARG A 243 2.40 -6.82 -11.70
C ARG A 243 1.78 -7.64 -12.82
N ALA A 244 0.67 -8.32 -12.57
CA ALA A 244 -0.05 -9.11 -13.56
C ALA A 244 -0.55 -8.22 -14.71
N VAL A 245 -1.20 -7.10 -14.39
CA VAL A 245 -1.68 -6.14 -15.40
C VAL A 245 -0.53 -5.53 -16.19
N LYS A 246 0.56 -5.10 -15.55
CA LYS A 246 1.71 -4.54 -16.26
C LYS A 246 2.40 -5.57 -17.17
N LYS A 247 2.53 -6.82 -16.72
CA LYS A 247 3.08 -7.91 -17.54
C LYS A 247 2.22 -8.23 -18.78
N SER A 248 0.90 -8.02 -18.72
CA SER A 248 0.00 -8.16 -19.86
C SER A 248 0.00 -6.95 -20.81
N GLY A 249 0.94 -6.02 -20.67
CA GLY A 249 1.06 -4.80 -21.47
C GLY A 249 0.21 -3.64 -20.98
N GLY A 250 -0.43 -3.77 -19.81
CA GLY A 250 -1.28 -2.73 -19.26
C GLY A 250 -0.50 -1.54 -18.70
N LYS A 251 -1.13 -0.36 -18.77
CA LYS A 251 -0.59 0.89 -18.21
C LYS A 251 -1.10 1.06 -16.78
N ILE A 252 -0.17 1.26 -15.85
CA ILE A 252 -0.49 1.43 -14.44
C ILE A 252 0.08 2.76 -13.91
N TRP A 253 -0.62 3.35 -12.97
CA TRP A 253 -0.21 4.58 -12.30
C TRP A 253 -0.54 4.49 -10.80
N MET A 254 0.35 5.07 -9.98
CA MET A 254 0.12 5.21 -8.55
C MET A 254 0.51 6.62 -8.10
N GLY A 255 -0.39 7.27 -7.38
CA GLY A 255 -0.17 8.59 -6.76
C GLY A 255 -0.35 8.54 -5.25
N LEU A 256 -0.06 9.68 -4.62
CA LEU A 256 -0.29 9.91 -3.19
C LEU A 256 -1.51 10.81 -3.00
N THR A 257 -2.23 10.62 -1.90
CA THR A 257 -3.34 11.51 -1.54
C THR A 257 -3.47 11.66 -0.03
N ARG A 258 -3.89 12.85 0.40
CA ARG A 258 -4.38 13.10 1.75
C ARG A 258 -5.91 13.21 1.80
N ALA A 259 -6.55 13.16 0.65
CA ALA A 259 -8.01 13.21 0.50
C ALA A 259 -8.69 11.86 0.74
N SER A 260 -7.92 10.77 0.75
CA SER A 260 -8.38 9.44 1.17
C SER A 260 -7.59 9.00 2.38
N VAL A 261 -8.28 8.62 3.46
CA VAL A 261 -7.67 8.38 4.77
C VAL A 261 -8.12 7.03 5.30
N SER A 262 -7.17 6.21 5.78
CA SER A 262 -7.49 5.01 6.55
C SER A 262 -7.98 5.40 7.95
N LEU A 263 -9.07 4.78 8.38
CA LEU A 263 -9.64 4.94 9.71
C LEU A 263 -8.94 4.08 10.75
N ARG A 264 -8.13 3.11 10.30
CA ARG A 264 -7.40 2.21 11.18
C ARG A 264 -6.32 2.96 11.93
N SER A 265 -6.36 2.88 13.24
CA SER A 265 -5.30 3.36 14.12
C SER A 265 -4.48 2.17 14.62
N TYR A 266 -3.18 2.40 14.77
CA TYR A 266 -2.22 1.46 15.34
C TYR A 266 -1.70 2.05 16.64
N GLY A 267 -2.44 1.80 17.73
CA GLY A 267 -2.16 2.41 19.04
C GLY A 267 -0.83 1.97 19.67
N THR A 268 -0.31 0.82 19.28
CA THR A 268 0.84 0.18 19.91
C THR A 268 1.92 -0.22 18.91
N PHE A 269 3.16 -0.35 19.38
CA PHE A 269 4.26 -0.91 18.60
C PHE A 269 3.99 -2.34 18.11
N ALA A 270 3.28 -3.13 18.92
CA ALA A 270 2.94 -4.51 18.58
C ALA A 270 2.02 -4.59 17.35
N GLU A 271 1.02 -3.72 17.26
CA GLU A 271 0.11 -3.67 16.12
C GLU A 271 0.83 -3.29 14.83
N ILE A 272 1.73 -2.30 14.88
CA ILE A 272 2.53 -1.91 13.70
C ILE A 272 3.52 -3.02 13.32
N ARG A 273 4.17 -3.65 14.31
CA ARG A 273 5.03 -4.81 14.09
C ARG A 273 4.26 -5.92 13.36
N ASP A 274 3.06 -6.23 13.80
CA ASP A 274 2.25 -7.31 13.23
C ASP A 274 1.72 -6.94 11.82
N MET A 275 1.43 -5.66 11.58
CA MET A 275 1.11 -5.14 10.24
C MET A 275 2.28 -5.39 9.28
N ILE A 276 3.51 -5.03 9.66
CA ILE A 276 4.70 -5.21 8.83
C ILE A 276 5.03 -6.70 8.68
N ALA A 277 5.06 -7.46 9.79
CA ALA A 277 5.43 -8.86 9.80
C ALA A 277 4.45 -9.75 8.98
N ARG A 278 3.24 -9.29 8.71
CA ARG A 278 2.28 -10.00 7.88
C ARG A 278 2.78 -10.24 6.46
N THR A 279 3.50 -9.27 5.87
CA THR A 279 3.87 -9.28 4.45
C THR A 279 5.36 -9.21 4.18
N ALA A 280 6.19 -8.87 5.18
CA ALA A 280 7.60 -8.57 4.97
C ALA A 280 8.41 -9.76 4.39
N PHE A 281 8.20 -10.98 4.85
CA PHE A 281 8.91 -12.15 4.33
C PHE A 281 8.33 -12.62 2.97
N ALA A 282 7.03 -12.42 2.73
CA ALA A 282 6.42 -12.62 1.42
C ALA A 282 7.02 -11.68 0.36
N GLN A 283 7.31 -10.41 0.73
CA GLN A 283 8.00 -9.44 -0.14
C GLN A 283 9.39 -9.93 -0.57
N LEU A 284 10.03 -10.77 0.23
CA LEU A 284 11.34 -11.38 -0.04
C LEU A 284 11.25 -12.75 -0.72
N GLY A 285 10.04 -13.13 -1.19
CA GLY A 285 9.80 -14.42 -1.84
C GLY A 285 10.04 -15.62 -0.92
N TYR A 286 9.86 -15.45 0.40
CA TYR A 286 10.09 -16.46 1.43
C TYR A 286 11.51 -17.05 1.40
N SER A 287 12.49 -16.28 0.93
CA SER A 287 13.87 -16.73 0.76
C SER A 287 14.79 -16.17 1.85
N PHE A 288 15.66 -17.05 2.38
CA PHE A 288 16.63 -16.70 3.43
C PHE A 288 17.70 -15.71 2.94
N VAL A 289 18.19 -15.87 1.69
CA VAL A 289 19.23 -15.00 1.14
C VAL A 289 18.77 -13.55 1.01
N PRO A 290 17.63 -13.24 0.38
CA PRO A 290 17.09 -11.88 0.39
C PRO A 290 16.82 -11.33 1.80
N LEU A 291 16.44 -12.18 2.77
CA LEU A 291 16.26 -11.75 4.16
C LEU A 291 17.57 -11.22 4.75
N VAL A 292 18.64 -12.01 4.66
CA VAL A 292 19.97 -11.60 5.18
C VAL A 292 20.47 -10.35 4.48
N VAL A 293 20.36 -10.30 3.15
CA VAL A 293 20.74 -9.11 2.36
C VAL A 293 19.95 -7.88 2.79
N THR A 294 18.64 -8.04 3.04
CA THR A 294 17.79 -6.93 3.50
C THR A 294 18.20 -6.43 4.88
N LEU A 295 18.46 -7.33 5.84
CA LEU A 295 18.86 -6.94 7.19
C LEU A 295 20.22 -6.22 7.19
N ILE A 296 21.21 -6.75 6.46
CA ILE A 296 22.50 -6.10 6.27
C ILE A 296 22.34 -4.75 5.54
N GLY A 297 21.53 -4.74 4.47
CA GLY A 297 21.25 -3.53 3.70
C GLY A 297 20.61 -2.43 4.55
N LEU A 298 19.63 -2.76 5.40
CA LEU A 298 19.03 -1.80 6.34
C LEU A 298 20.08 -1.24 7.32
N PHE A 299 20.94 -2.10 7.87
CA PHE A 299 22.01 -1.64 8.77
C PHE A 299 22.99 -0.72 8.04
N VAL A 300 23.52 -1.14 6.90
CA VAL A 300 24.50 -0.37 6.13
C VAL A 300 23.93 0.95 5.65
N THR A 301 22.67 0.95 5.16
CA THR A 301 22.06 2.15 4.59
C THR A 301 21.70 3.18 5.67
N PHE A 302 21.17 2.75 6.81
CA PHE A 302 20.56 3.66 7.78
C PHE A 302 21.38 3.85 9.05
N TRP A 303 22.29 2.93 9.38
CA TRP A 303 23.07 2.98 10.64
C TRP A 303 24.56 3.24 10.44
N LEU A 304 25.19 2.62 9.43
CA LEU A 304 26.62 2.74 9.24
C LEU A 304 27.06 4.21 9.07
N ALA A 305 26.28 5.03 8.34
CA ALA A 305 26.56 6.45 8.20
C ALA A 305 26.56 7.19 9.55
N TRP A 306 25.63 6.87 10.46
CA TRP A 306 25.56 7.49 11.79
C TRP A 306 26.73 7.05 12.68
N ILE A 307 27.12 5.78 12.64
CA ILE A 307 28.28 5.27 13.39
C ILE A 307 29.54 6.03 12.96
N LEU A 308 29.77 6.14 11.65
CA LEU A 308 30.94 6.83 11.12
C LEU A 308 30.89 8.36 11.28
N PHE A 309 29.70 8.94 11.39
CA PHE A 309 29.53 10.34 11.75
C PHE A 309 30.08 10.66 13.14
N PHE A 310 29.95 9.74 14.10
CA PHE A 310 30.44 9.93 15.46
C PHE A 310 31.89 9.42 15.70
N THR A 311 32.40 8.53 14.84
CA THR A 311 33.65 7.82 15.07
C THR A 311 34.67 7.96 13.93
N GLY A 312 34.29 8.55 12.80
CA GLY A 312 35.15 8.68 11.61
C GLY A 312 36.21 9.77 11.75
N ASP A 313 37.33 9.60 11.04
CA ASP A 313 38.30 10.65 10.77
C ASP A 313 37.75 11.65 9.72
N ASP A 314 38.47 12.78 9.46
CA ASP A 314 37.98 13.87 8.63
C ASP A 314 37.40 13.44 7.26
N PRO A 315 38.08 12.62 6.44
CA PRO A 315 37.53 12.19 5.15
C PRO A 315 36.30 11.28 5.29
N ALA A 316 36.29 10.34 6.25
CA ALA A 316 35.18 9.46 6.52
C ALA A 316 34.00 10.24 7.13
N TRP A 317 34.29 11.20 7.99
CA TRP A 317 33.31 12.09 8.60
C TRP A 317 32.55 12.92 7.54
N ILE A 318 33.25 13.48 6.53
CA ILE A 318 32.61 14.25 5.46
C ILE A 318 31.62 13.38 4.66
N MET A 319 32.02 12.16 4.27
CA MET A 319 31.14 11.23 3.54
C MET A 319 29.96 10.79 4.39
N ALA A 320 30.19 10.45 5.64
CA ALA A 320 29.14 10.04 6.57
C ALA A 320 28.14 11.18 6.83
N SER A 321 28.63 12.40 7.07
CA SER A 321 27.80 13.60 7.26
C SER A 321 26.93 13.89 6.05
N THR A 322 27.47 13.73 4.85
CA THR A 322 26.72 13.90 3.61
C THR A 322 25.63 12.83 3.48
N ALA A 323 25.95 11.55 3.76
CA ALA A 323 24.95 10.47 3.73
C ALA A 323 23.82 10.70 4.74
N VAL A 324 24.14 11.10 5.98
CA VAL A 324 23.15 11.46 7.02
C VAL A 324 22.29 12.64 6.57
N SER A 325 22.90 13.66 5.96
CA SER A 325 22.18 14.83 5.45
C SER A 325 21.21 14.46 4.32
N LEU A 326 21.63 13.62 3.37
CA LEU A 326 20.79 13.12 2.28
C LEU A 326 19.62 12.29 2.81
N MET A 327 19.89 11.38 3.75
CA MET A 327 18.88 10.57 4.42
C MET A 327 17.83 11.43 5.10
N THR A 328 18.26 12.36 5.94
CA THR A 328 17.37 13.24 6.71
C THR A 328 16.55 14.14 5.79
N THR A 329 17.18 14.74 4.78
CA THR A 329 16.51 15.66 3.85
C THR A 329 15.48 14.95 2.99
N THR A 330 15.78 13.77 2.45
CA THR A 330 14.83 13.01 1.64
C THR A 330 13.65 12.51 2.47
N PHE A 331 13.88 12.07 3.70
CA PHE A 331 12.81 11.63 4.60
C PHE A 331 11.99 12.81 5.16
N LEU A 332 12.58 13.99 5.31
CA LEU A 332 11.87 15.19 5.76
C LEU A 332 10.64 15.51 4.89
N LEU A 333 10.68 15.21 3.60
CA LEU A 333 9.53 15.42 2.72
C LEU A 333 8.35 14.51 3.10
N THR A 334 8.63 13.26 3.49
CA THR A 334 7.61 12.34 3.99
C THR A 334 7.05 12.81 5.34
N VAL A 335 7.91 13.26 6.25
CA VAL A 335 7.51 13.84 7.55
C VAL A 335 6.58 15.03 7.33
N ARG A 336 6.91 15.92 6.38
CA ARG A 336 6.06 17.08 6.03
C ARG A 336 4.74 16.67 5.37
N PHE A 337 4.74 15.62 4.55
CA PHE A 337 3.51 15.06 3.98
C PHE A 337 2.53 14.63 5.08
N TYR A 338 3.03 14.06 6.17
CA TYR A 338 2.24 13.74 7.38
C TYR A 338 1.97 14.93 8.30
N ARG A 339 2.44 16.15 7.95
CA ARG A 339 2.33 17.37 8.77
C ARG A 339 2.92 17.22 10.17
N LEU A 340 3.99 16.45 10.30
CA LEU A 340 4.72 16.24 11.54
C LEU A 340 5.88 17.24 11.69
N SER A 341 6.35 17.43 12.93
CA SER A 341 7.53 18.26 13.22
C SER A 341 8.78 17.74 12.46
N PRO A 342 9.62 18.61 11.89
CA PRO A 342 10.86 18.24 11.21
C PRO A 342 11.79 17.34 12.03
N VAL A 343 11.74 17.40 13.35
CA VAL A 343 12.55 16.55 14.26
C VAL A 343 12.36 15.07 13.97
N TRP A 344 11.18 14.64 13.52
CA TRP A 344 10.92 13.25 13.14
C TRP A 344 11.76 12.78 11.95
N ALA A 345 12.37 13.68 11.18
CA ALA A 345 13.24 13.28 10.08
C ALA A 345 14.53 12.56 10.56
N PHE A 346 14.92 12.74 11.80
CA PHE A 346 16.09 12.07 12.39
C PHE A 346 15.77 10.66 12.92
N THR A 347 14.51 10.25 12.96
CA THR A 347 14.11 8.95 13.53
C THR A 347 14.19 7.79 12.56
N LEU A 348 14.48 8.04 11.27
CA LEU A 348 14.51 7.00 10.24
C LEU A 348 15.44 5.82 10.56
N PRO A 349 16.63 5.99 11.15
CA PRO A 349 17.48 4.85 11.55
C PRO A 349 16.81 3.96 12.60
N VAL A 350 16.12 4.57 13.58
CA VAL A 350 15.38 3.81 14.61
C VAL A 350 14.25 3.01 13.98
N ALA A 351 13.52 3.63 13.06
CA ALA A 351 12.49 2.94 12.30
C ALA A 351 13.08 1.78 11.48
N ALA A 352 14.24 1.96 10.83
CA ALA A 352 14.88 0.90 10.05
C ALA A 352 15.23 -0.33 10.89
N LEU A 353 15.68 -0.17 12.15
CA LEU A 353 15.89 -1.30 13.07
C LEU A 353 14.57 -2.01 13.38
N PHE A 354 13.51 -1.25 13.66
CA PHE A 354 12.21 -1.83 13.93
C PHE A 354 11.67 -2.62 12.73
N TYR A 355 11.82 -2.09 11.52
CA TYR A 355 11.45 -2.78 10.28
C TYR A 355 12.30 -4.03 10.04
N GLY A 356 13.61 -3.98 10.32
CA GLY A 356 14.49 -5.15 10.30
C GLY A 356 14.02 -6.23 11.26
N TYR A 357 13.72 -5.86 12.52
CA TYR A 357 13.17 -6.77 13.52
C TYR A 357 11.82 -7.37 13.07
N ALA A 358 10.88 -6.56 12.58
CA ALA A 358 9.58 -7.05 12.11
C ALA A 358 9.73 -7.98 10.89
N THR A 359 10.69 -7.71 10.00
CA THR A 359 11.01 -8.56 8.85
C THR A 359 11.58 -9.91 9.28
N TRP A 360 12.50 -9.90 10.23
CA TRP A 360 13.01 -11.12 10.85
C TRP A 360 11.90 -11.94 11.52
N LEU A 361 11.05 -11.27 12.31
CA LEU A 361 9.91 -11.91 12.96
C LEU A 361 8.93 -12.52 11.95
N SER A 362 8.72 -11.86 10.81
CA SER A 362 7.92 -12.38 9.71
C SER A 362 8.43 -13.73 9.21
N ALA A 363 9.76 -13.82 9.02
CA ALA A 363 10.40 -15.07 8.59
C ALA A 363 10.30 -16.17 9.65
N VAL A 364 10.56 -15.85 10.92
CA VAL A 364 10.42 -16.80 12.04
C VAL A 364 8.97 -17.32 12.13
N ARG A 365 7.97 -16.45 12.04
CA ARG A 365 6.56 -16.86 12.04
C ARG A 365 6.22 -17.78 10.87
N TYR A 366 6.75 -17.50 9.70
CA TYR A 366 6.55 -18.36 8.53
C TYR A 366 7.17 -19.75 8.74
N TRP A 367 8.42 -19.84 9.21
CA TRP A 367 9.09 -21.13 9.50
C TRP A 367 8.40 -21.94 10.61
N LEU A 368 7.74 -21.27 11.55
CA LEU A 368 6.93 -21.91 12.60
C LEU A 368 5.49 -22.25 12.14
N GLY A 369 5.16 -22.08 10.83
CA GLY A 369 3.81 -22.34 10.31
C GLY A 369 2.74 -21.34 10.79
N ARG A 370 3.15 -20.18 11.32
CA ARG A 370 2.28 -19.11 11.84
C ARG A 370 2.30 -17.86 10.93
N GLY A 371 2.70 -18.03 9.67
CA GLY A 371 2.82 -16.95 8.69
C GLY A 371 1.46 -16.32 8.33
N GLY A 372 1.51 -15.08 7.83
CA GLY A 372 0.46 -14.24 7.30
C GLY A 372 -0.98 -14.57 7.72
N GLN A 373 -1.56 -13.76 8.59
CA GLN A 373 -2.99 -13.88 8.93
C GLN A 373 -3.74 -12.59 8.54
N TRP A 374 -4.90 -12.74 7.93
CA TRP A 374 -5.83 -11.65 7.68
C TRP A 374 -7.10 -11.89 8.51
N LYS A 375 -7.31 -11.04 9.55
CA LYS A 375 -8.50 -11.12 10.40
C LYS A 375 -8.80 -12.55 10.91
N GLY A 376 -7.74 -13.26 11.37
CA GLY A 376 -7.85 -14.63 11.89
C GLY A 376 -7.82 -15.74 10.84
N ARG A 377 -7.77 -15.43 9.53
CA ARG A 377 -7.59 -16.41 8.46
C ARG A 377 -6.14 -16.48 8.00
N ALA A 378 -5.61 -17.70 7.82
CA ALA A 378 -4.29 -17.90 7.25
C ALA A 378 -4.24 -17.39 5.79
N GLN A 379 -3.23 -16.58 5.45
CA GLN A 379 -3.05 -16.03 4.11
C GLN A 379 -1.91 -16.71 3.35
N ALA A 380 -0.91 -17.28 4.04
CA ALA A 380 0.16 -17.98 3.38
C ALA A 380 -0.23 -19.45 3.16
N PRO A 381 0.04 -20.05 1.99
CA PRO A 381 -0.04 -21.49 1.85
C PRO A 381 0.90 -22.09 2.90
N ARG A 382 0.40 -23.05 3.69
CA ARG A 382 1.28 -23.92 4.45
C ARG A 382 2.11 -24.64 3.40
N GLY A 383 3.43 -24.43 3.39
CA GLY A 383 4.31 -25.16 2.49
C GLY A 383 4.04 -26.66 2.66
N GLU A 384 3.55 -27.29 1.61
CA GLU A 384 3.66 -28.70 1.40
C GLU A 384 5.07 -29.04 0.95
#